data_b22a6ab83d16b09de4c86b638e1f8e7e
#
_entry.id   b22a6ab83d16b09de4c86b638e1f8e7e
#
_cell.length_a   1.000
_cell.length_b   1.000
_cell.length_c   1.000
_cell.angle_alpha   90.00
_cell.angle_beta   90.00
_cell.angle_gamma   90.00
#
_symmetry.space_group_name_H-M   'P 1'
#
loop_
_entity.id
_entity.type
_entity.pdbx_description
1 polymer ?
#
loop_
_entity_poly.entity_id
_entity_poly.type
_entity_poly.pdbx_seq_one_letter_code
_entity_poly.pdbx_strand_id
1 'polypeptide(L)'
;SIFSNIKVFGAPKSIQIMNLTLKDIAQTLGISIATVSKALKDYDDISPETKKRVKEYAEKVNFKPNVQASFLRTQKTKLLGVIIPELNNDFFNETLKGILSEAEKNKYHVVVLCSKESYEKEVIQINELIQLKVDGIFLSISNKTYKYNHLKEVQQQKIPLILFDRIAKSIPSFRVIIDDQKAAFLATEHLIKQGCKNIAHFRGNLIPQMSIDRFIGYKKALELYNLPFQKEWCLVCEDDSFKNGYENAKKLLKITHDVDGLFSITDRTAIGAMNYF
;
A
#
# COMPACT_ATOMS: atom_id res chain seq x y z
N SER A 1 -31.07 8.97 2.17
CA SER A 1 -30.26 8.47 3.28
C SER A 1 -30.51 6.98 3.45
N ILE A 2 -29.55 6.12 3.14
CA ILE A 2 -29.68 4.64 3.21
C ILE A 2 -29.54 4.12 4.65
N PHE A 3 -29.22 4.99 5.62
CA PHE A 3 -28.92 4.59 7.00
C PHE A 3 -30.05 4.75 8.02
N SER A 4 -31.25 5.16 7.60
CA SER A 4 -32.35 5.47 8.53
C SER A 4 -33.10 4.25 9.11
N ASN A 5 -32.78 3.01 8.74
CA ASN A 5 -33.50 1.81 9.18
C ASN A 5 -32.63 0.72 9.85
N ILE A 6 -31.42 1.07 10.36
CA ILE A 6 -30.63 0.12 11.15
C ILE A 6 -31.20 0.10 12.59
N LYS A 7 -31.97 -0.94 12.94
CA LYS A 7 -32.33 -1.22 14.33
C LYS A 7 -31.10 -1.77 15.05
N VAL A 8 -30.52 -0.97 15.95
CA VAL A 8 -29.45 -1.45 16.86
C VAL A 8 -30.15 -2.24 17.97
N PHE A 9 -29.99 -3.55 18.00
CA PHE A 9 -30.38 -4.40 19.13
C PHE A 9 -29.44 -4.11 20.30
N GLY A 10 -30.05 -3.98 21.52
CA GLY A 10 -29.32 -3.57 22.72
C GLY A 10 -28.11 -4.42 23.02
N ALA A 11 -27.02 -3.76 23.41
CA ALA A 11 -25.78 -4.41 23.81
C ALA A 11 -26.02 -5.31 25.03
N PRO A 12 -25.47 -6.54 25.05
CA PRO A 12 -25.52 -7.38 26.24
C PRO A 12 -24.79 -6.69 27.40
N LYS A 13 -25.32 -6.83 28.61
CA LYS A 13 -24.71 -6.32 29.85
C LYS A 13 -23.22 -6.70 29.88
N SER A 14 -22.38 -5.73 30.24
CA SER A 14 -20.91 -5.86 30.31
C SER A 14 -20.52 -7.15 31.03
N ILE A 15 -20.02 -8.10 30.27
CA ILE A 15 -19.31 -9.26 30.82
C ILE A 15 -17.95 -8.73 31.27
N GLN A 16 -17.73 -8.75 32.57
CA GLN A 16 -16.42 -8.47 33.17
C GLN A 16 -15.48 -9.62 32.79
N ILE A 17 -14.75 -9.45 31.69
CA ILE A 17 -13.75 -10.43 31.25
C ILE A 17 -12.56 -10.30 32.22
N MET A 18 -12.47 -11.23 33.17
CA MET A 18 -11.23 -11.41 33.94
C MET A 18 -10.16 -11.86 32.96
N ASN A 19 -9.21 -10.96 32.66
CA ASN A 19 -8.03 -11.29 31.83
C ASN A 19 -7.08 -12.18 32.62
N LEU A 20 -7.33 -13.49 32.58
CA LEU A 20 -6.41 -14.48 33.15
C LEU A 20 -5.04 -14.36 32.48
N THR A 21 -4.00 -14.44 33.29
CA THR A 21 -2.60 -14.36 32.86
C THR A 21 -1.94 -15.74 32.85
N LEU A 22 -0.79 -15.87 32.18
CA LEU A 22 0.03 -17.09 32.27
C LEU A 22 0.41 -17.41 33.71
N LYS A 23 0.53 -16.42 34.58
CA LYS A 23 0.83 -16.57 35.99
C LYS A 23 -0.32 -17.25 36.73
N ASP A 24 -1.56 -16.87 36.43
CA ASP A 24 -2.74 -17.48 37.08
C ASP A 24 -2.90 -18.95 36.70
N ILE A 25 -2.65 -19.29 35.43
CA ILE A 25 -2.63 -20.68 34.95
C ILE A 25 -1.51 -21.49 35.66
N ALA A 26 -0.32 -20.91 35.72
CA ALA A 26 0.83 -21.51 36.37
C ALA A 26 0.57 -21.83 37.84
N GLN A 27 -0.03 -20.88 38.55
CA GLN A 27 -0.40 -21.02 39.96
C GLN A 27 -1.47 -22.10 40.15
N THR A 28 -2.50 -22.14 39.31
CA THR A 28 -3.59 -23.13 39.41
C THR A 28 -3.10 -24.53 39.09
N LEU A 29 -2.19 -24.70 38.14
CA LEU A 29 -1.69 -26.03 37.75
C LEU A 29 -0.45 -26.48 38.55
N GLY A 30 0.10 -25.64 39.44
CA GLY A 30 1.27 -25.97 40.26
C GLY A 30 2.57 -26.09 39.45
N ILE A 31 2.71 -25.38 38.35
CA ILE A 31 3.87 -25.44 37.45
C ILE A 31 4.43 -24.04 37.19
N SER A 32 5.64 -23.92 36.60
CA SER A 32 6.25 -22.65 36.32
C SER A 32 5.55 -21.93 35.15
N ILE A 33 5.59 -20.57 35.13
CA ILE A 33 5.11 -19.75 34.01
C ILE A 33 5.80 -20.15 32.70
N ALA A 34 7.10 -20.49 32.78
CA ALA A 34 7.87 -20.94 31.63
C ALA A 34 7.32 -22.25 31.06
N THR A 35 6.97 -23.22 31.97
CA THR A 35 6.37 -24.51 31.59
C THR A 35 5.01 -24.29 30.89
N VAL A 36 4.13 -23.42 31.44
CA VAL A 36 2.85 -23.09 30.81
C VAL A 36 3.06 -22.47 29.40
N SER A 37 3.98 -21.52 29.30
CA SER A 37 4.28 -20.87 28.02
C SER A 37 4.83 -21.83 26.97
N LYS A 38 5.69 -22.78 27.37
CA LYS A 38 6.24 -23.78 26.46
C LYS A 38 5.19 -24.82 26.07
N ALA A 39 4.37 -25.28 27.03
CA ALA A 39 3.28 -26.23 26.78
C ALA A 39 2.24 -25.70 25.78
N LEU A 40 1.84 -24.42 25.89
CA LEU A 40 0.93 -23.77 24.95
C LEU A 40 1.51 -23.61 23.54
N LYS A 41 2.83 -23.66 23.41
CA LYS A 41 3.55 -23.54 22.12
C LYS A 41 4.06 -24.87 21.58
N ASP A 42 3.67 -25.97 22.19
CA ASP A 42 4.07 -27.34 21.79
C ASP A 42 5.58 -27.61 21.77
N TYR A 43 6.37 -26.97 22.62
CA TYR A 43 7.81 -27.23 22.71
C TYR A 43 8.08 -28.70 23.10
N ASP A 44 9.10 -29.32 22.47
CA ASP A 44 9.41 -30.74 22.62
C ASP A 44 9.97 -31.11 24.00
N ASP A 45 10.52 -30.15 24.74
CA ASP A 45 11.05 -30.35 26.10
C ASP A 45 9.96 -30.39 27.19
N ILE A 46 8.67 -30.37 26.83
CA ILE A 46 7.52 -30.53 27.74
C ILE A 46 6.82 -31.85 27.45
N SER A 47 6.55 -32.62 28.52
CA SER A 47 5.86 -33.90 28.38
C SER A 47 4.47 -33.79 27.77
N PRO A 48 4.02 -34.77 26.97
CA PRO A 48 2.68 -34.79 26.38
C PRO A 48 1.56 -34.62 27.39
N GLU A 49 1.71 -35.20 28.59
CA GLU A 49 0.74 -35.09 29.68
C GLU A 49 0.62 -33.62 30.17
N THR A 50 1.76 -32.97 30.39
CA THR A 50 1.77 -31.53 30.80
C THR A 50 1.19 -30.65 29.76
N LYS A 51 1.52 -30.86 28.47
CA LYS A 51 0.92 -30.12 27.35
C LYS A 51 -0.60 -30.26 27.35
N LYS A 52 -1.11 -31.47 27.49
CA LYS A 52 -2.54 -31.77 27.53
C LYS A 52 -3.24 -31.04 28.68
N ARG A 53 -2.74 -31.18 29.91
CA ARG A 53 -3.30 -30.49 31.09
C ARG A 53 -3.35 -28.99 30.93
N VAL A 54 -2.30 -28.37 30.38
CA VAL A 54 -2.22 -26.92 30.21
C VAL A 54 -3.21 -26.47 29.16
N LYS A 55 -3.32 -27.17 28.00
CA LYS A 55 -4.25 -26.84 26.91
C LYS A 55 -5.71 -26.97 27.36
N GLU A 56 -6.09 -28.06 27.98
CA GLU A 56 -7.44 -28.31 28.51
C GLU A 56 -7.86 -27.23 29.53
N TYR A 57 -6.95 -26.84 30.42
CA TYR A 57 -7.24 -25.76 31.35
C TYR A 57 -7.38 -24.41 30.67
N ALA A 58 -6.48 -24.09 29.74
CA ALA A 58 -6.53 -22.84 28.96
C ALA A 58 -7.84 -22.71 28.14
N GLU A 59 -8.31 -23.80 27.52
CA GLU A 59 -9.59 -23.89 26.82
C GLU A 59 -10.76 -23.69 27.78
N LYS A 60 -10.76 -24.40 28.91
CA LYS A 60 -11.81 -24.32 29.95
C LYS A 60 -12.04 -22.88 30.44
N VAL A 61 -10.94 -22.09 30.57
CA VAL A 61 -11.00 -20.74 31.08
C VAL A 61 -11.00 -19.68 29.93
N ASN A 62 -11.12 -20.13 28.70
CA ASN A 62 -11.07 -19.29 27.49
C ASN A 62 -9.84 -18.35 27.48
N PHE A 63 -8.69 -18.87 27.89
CA PHE A 63 -7.45 -18.12 27.96
C PHE A 63 -6.96 -17.74 26.56
N LYS A 64 -6.77 -16.45 26.33
CA LYS A 64 -6.11 -15.93 25.13
C LYS A 64 -4.75 -15.35 25.50
N PRO A 65 -3.66 -15.84 24.89
CA PRO A 65 -2.32 -15.28 25.14
C PRO A 65 -2.31 -13.78 24.91
N ASN A 66 -1.79 -13.03 25.87
CA ASN A 66 -1.68 -11.58 25.71
C ASN A 66 -0.61 -11.24 24.65
N VAL A 67 -1.05 -10.69 23.54
CA VAL A 67 -0.19 -10.26 22.42
C VAL A 67 0.85 -9.24 22.88
N GLN A 68 0.48 -8.34 23.81
CA GLN A 68 1.40 -7.33 24.36
C GLN A 68 2.53 -7.97 25.19
N ALA A 69 2.24 -9.02 25.98
CA ALA A 69 3.26 -9.76 26.71
C ALA A 69 4.20 -10.54 25.78
N SER A 70 3.69 -11.03 24.65
CA SER A 70 4.52 -11.64 23.59
C SER A 70 5.45 -10.63 22.94
N PHE A 71 4.94 -9.40 22.67
CA PHE A 71 5.71 -8.29 22.12
C PHE A 71 6.90 -7.93 23.02
N LEU A 72 6.69 -7.76 24.33
CA LEU A 72 7.76 -7.42 25.28
C LEU A 72 8.94 -8.42 25.25
N ARG A 73 8.66 -9.68 24.91
CA ARG A 73 9.68 -10.74 24.84
C ARG A 73 10.35 -10.85 23.47
N THR A 74 9.58 -10.70 22.39
CA THR A 74 10.08 -10.92 21.02
C THR A 74 10.47 -9.62 20.32
N GLN A 75 10.07 -8.48 20.86
CA GLN A 75 10.15 -7.14 20.24
C GLN A 75 9.48 -7.08 18.86
N LYS A 76 8.59 -8.03 18.55
CA LYS A 76 7.82 -8.09 17.30
C LYS A 76 6.33 -8.05 17.59
N THR A 77 5.63 -7.12 16.94
CA THR A 77 4.18 -6.97 17.05
C THR A 77 3.41 -7.94 16.16
N LYS A 78 4.08 -8.49 15.14
CA LYS A 78 3.43 -9.23 14.04
C LYS A 78 2.39 -8.39 13.31
N LEU A 79 2.60 -7.07 13.27
CA LEU A 79 1.81 -6.11 12.51
C LEU A 79 2.66 -5.54 11.36
N LEU A 80 2.05 -5.41 10.19
CA LEU A 80 2.57 -4.66 9.05
C LEU A 80 1.63 -3.51 8.76
N GLY A 81 2.18 -2.35 8.43
CA GLY A 81 1.42 -1.21 7.93
C GLY A 81 1.45 -1.18 6.40
N VAL A 82 0.32 -0.90 5.77
CA VAL A 82 0.22 -0.64 4.33
C VAL A 82 -0.52 0.67 4.13
N ILE A 83 0.12 1.61 3.45
CA ILE A 83 -0.51 2.89 3.07
C ILE A 83 -0.59 2.95 1.55
N ILE A 84 -1.81 3.11 1.04
CA ILE A 84 -2.10 3.28 -0.38
C ILE A 84 -2.81 4.62 -0.63
N PRO A 85 -2.62 5.24 -1.81
CA PRO A 85 -3.26 6.52 -2.11
C PRO A 85 -4.77 6.40 -2.31
N GLU A 86 -5.25 5.30 -2.89
CA GLU A 86 -6.64 5.09 -3.27
C GLU A 86 -7.09 3.65 -3.07
N LEU A 87 -8.34 3.46 -2.62
CA LEU A 87 -8.99 2.14 -2.50
C LEU A 87 -9.73 1.73 -3.78
N ASN A 88 -10.17 2.70 -4.60
CA ASN A 88 -10.92 2.44 -5.84
C ASN A 88 -9.98 2.35 -7.05
N ASN A 89 -8.88 1.64 -6.92
CA ASN A 89 -7.89 1.45 -7.97
C ASN A 89 -7.49 -0.02 -8.01
N ASP A 90 -7.72 -0.68 -9.15
CA ASP A 90 -7.51 -2.12 -9.30
C ASP A 90 -6.06 -2.52 -9.11
N PHE A 91 -5.11 -1.69 -9.51
CA PHE A 91 -3.68 -1.92 -9.29
C PHE A 91 -3.36 -2.02 -7.77
N PHE A 92 -3.84 -1.08 -6.97
CA PHE A 92 -3.61 -1.11 -5.53
C PHE A 92 -4.35 -2.26 -4.86
N ASN A 93 -5.55 -2.62 -5.35
CA ASN A 93 -6.32 -3.75 -4.83
C ASN A 93 -5.59 -5.08 -5.08
N GLU A 94 -5.06 -5.30 -6.28
CA GLU A 94 -4.29 -6.52 -6.59
C GLU A 94 -2.97 -6.57 -5.81
N THR A 95 -2.28 -5.46 -5.69
CA THR A 95 -1.07 -5.36 -4.86
C THR A 95 -1.37 -5.69 -3.40
N LEU A 96 -2.46 -5.14 -2.86
CA LEU A 96 -2.89 -5.40 -1.49
C LEU A 96 -3.25 -6.87 -1.26
N LYS A 97 -3.94 -7.52 -2.20
CA LYS A 97 -4.20 -8.96 -2.14
C LYS A 97 -2.91 -9.77 -2.01
N GLY A 98 -1.88 -9.42 -2.80
CA GLY A 98 -0.57 -10.07 -2.72
C GLY A 98 0.08 -9.90 -1.33
N ILE A 99 0.09 -8.67 -0.81
CA ILE A 99 0.65 -8.36 0.52
C ILE A 99 -0.11 -9.13 1.63
N LEU A 100 -1.44 -9.13 1.59
CA LEU A 100 -2.28 -9.81 2.57
C LEU A 100 -2.05 -11.32 2.56
N SER A 101 -2.00 -11.94 1.38
CA SER A 101 -1.75 -13.38 1.23
C SER A 101 -0.39 -13.78 1.82
N GLU A 102 0.67 -13.00 1.56
CA GLU A 102 2.00 -13.30 2.07
C GLU A 102 2.12 -13.02 3.57
N ALA A 103 1.47 -11.97 4.07
CA ALA A 103 1.41 -11.66 5.48
C ALA A 103 0.73 -12.80 6.29
N GLU A 104 -0.39 -13.32 5.79
CA GLU A 104 -1.13 -14.42 6.41
C GLU A 104 -0.27 -15.69 6.52
N LYS A 105 0.40 -16.11 5.43
CA LYS A 105 1.33 -17.26 5.44
C LYS A 105 2.41 -17.14 6.52
N ASN A 106 2.88 -15.91 6.77
CA ASN A 106 3.91 -15.60 7.74
C ASN A 106 3.36 -15.22 9.13
N LYS A 107 2.06 -15.37 9.35
CA LYS A 107 1.36 -15.05 10.61
C LYS A 107 1.51 -13.57 11.00
N TYR A 108 1.47 -12.68 10.03
CA TYR A 108 1.38 -11.24 10.23
C TYR A 108 -0.06 -10.76 10.03
N HIS A 109 -0.45 -9.77 10.81
CA HIS A 109 -1.64 -8.98 10.56
C HIS A 109 -1.27 -7.70 9.79
N VAL A 110 -2.20 -7.19 9.00
CA VAL A 110 -1.96 -6.00 8.18
C VAL A 110 -2.95 -4.90 8.56
N VAL A 111 -2.42 -3.73 8.85
CA VAL A 111 -3.18 -2.49 9.02
C VAL A 111 -3.15 -1.74 7.69
N VAL A 112 -4.29 -1.61 7.03
CA VAL A 112 -4.41 -0.92 5.74
C VAL A 112 -4.96 0.48 5.96
N LEU A 113 -4.24 1.49 5.49
CA LEU A 113 -4.59 2.90 5.56
C LEU A 113 -4.65 3.50 4.16
N CYS A 114 -5.50 4.50 3.96
CA CYS A 114 -5.67 5.18 2.68
C CYS A 114 -5.40 6.68 2.84
N SER A 115 -4.34 7.18 2.19
CA SER A 115 -3.95 8.59 2.28
C SER A 115 -4.86 9.53 1.47
N LYS A 116 -5.67 9.00 0.54
CA LYS A 116 -6.58 9.76 -0.34
C LYS A 116 -5.86 10.88 -1.08
N GLU A 117 -4.68 10.59 -1.61
CA GLU A 117 -3.82 11.55 -2.31
C GLU A 117 -3.53 12.82 -1.48
N SER A 118 -3.41 12.70 -0.14
CA SER A 118 -3.09 13.83 0.75
C SER A 118 -1.77 13.57 1.46
N TYR A 119 -0.83 14.51 1.32
CA TYR A 119 0.44 14.53 2.05
C TYR A 119 0.21 14.56 3.56
N GLU A 120 -0.72 15.38 4.05
CA GLU A 120 -1.00 15.54 5.47
C GLU A 120 -1.52 14.25 6.09
N LYS A 121 -2.41 13.53 5.38
CA LYS A 121 -2.91 12.22 5.82
C LYS A 121 -1.81 11.17 5.80
N GLU A 122 -0.97 11.16 4.78
CA GLU A 122 0.18 10.25 4.71
C GLU A 122 1.09 10.43 5.92
N VAL A 123 1.41 11.68 6.30
CA VAL A 123 2.20 12.00 7.50
C VAL A 123 1.53 11.48 8.78
N ILE A 124 0.24 11.75 8.96
CA ILE A 124 -0.52 11.28 10.14
C ILE A 124 -0.49 9.75 10.21
N GLN A 125 -0.75 9.08 9.11
CA GLN A 125 -0.81 7.61 9.03
C GLN A 125 0.54 6.95 9.29
N ILE A 126 1.63 7.53 8.82
CA ILE A 126 2.99 7.08 9.15
C ILE A 126 3.22 7.15 10.66
N ASN A 127 2.85 8.27 11.29
CA ASN A 127 3.00 8.44 12.73
C ASN A 127 2.15 7.44 13.53
N GLU A 128 0.92 7.17 13.08
CA GLU A 128 0.07 6.13 13.68
C GLU A 128 0.72 4.74 13.61
N LEU A 129 1.29 4.36 12.46
CA LEU A 129 1.98 3.08 12.31
C LEU A 129 3.25 2.99 13.16
N ILE A 130 4.00 4.09 13.32
CA ILE A 130 5.15 4.16 14.22
C ILE A 130 4.68 3.94 15.68
N GLN A 131 3.61 4.60 16.11
CA GLN A 131 3.04 4.44 17.46
C GLN A 131 2.53 3.01 17.71
N LEU A 132 1.94 2.37 16.69
CA LEU A 132 1.53 0.97 16.73
C LEU A 132 2.72 0.00 16.74
N LYS A 133 3.95 0.50 16.57
CA LYS A 133 5.20 -0.29 16.52
C LYS A 133 5.11 -1.43 15.51
N VAL A 134 4.65 -1.14 14.30
CA VAL A 134 4.60 -2.13 13.23
C VAL A 134 5.98 -2.66 12.89
N ASP A 135 6.08 -3.94 12.49
CA ASP A 135 7.34 -4.60 12.16
C ASP A 135 7.87 -4.19 10.76
N GLY A 136 7.06 -3.50 9.96
CA GLY A 136 7.42 -2.98 8.65
C GLY A 136 6.30 -2.15 8.02
N ILE A 137 6.64 -1.26 7.10
CA ILE A 137 5.70 -0.38 6.41
C ILE A 137 5.87 -0.53 4.91
N PHE A 138 4.76 -0.83 4.21
CA PHE A 138 4.61 -0.72 2.77
C PHE A 138 3.91 0.60 2.45
N LEU A 139 4.47 1.38 1.55
CA LEU A 139 3.94 2.69 1.20
C LEU A 139 4.04 2.93 -0.31
N SER A 140 2.93 3.28 -0.94
CA SER A 140 2.92 4.01 -2.20
C SER A 140 2.62 5.47 -1.88
N ILE A 141 3.57 6.37 -2.14
CA ILE A 141 3.45 7.77 -1.75
C ILE A 141 2.36 8.49 -2.55
N SER A 142 1.72 9.49 -1.93
CA SER A 142 0.73 10.34 -2.57
C SER A 142 1.35 11.15 -3.71
N ASN A 143 0.59 11.42 -4.77
CA ASN A 143 0.97 12.33 -5.85
C ASN A 143 1.25 13.77 -5.35
N LYS A 144 0.77 14.12 -4.16
CA LYS A 144 0.97 15.42 -3.52
C LYS A 144 2.11 15.45 -2.51
N THR A 145 2.81 14.33 -2.33
CA THR A 145 3.94 14.26 -1.38
C THR A 145 5.16 14.94 -1.98
N TYR A 146 5.53 16.07 -1.41
CA TYR A 146 6.64 16.93 -1.83
C TYR A 146 7.76 17.05 -0.78
N LYS A 147 7.53 16.55 0.43
CA LYS A 147 8.50 16.48 1.53
C LYS A 147 8.52 15.07 2.09
N TYR A 148 9.68 14.64 2.58
CA TYR A 148 9.90 13.25 3.00
C TYR A 148 10.36 13.12 4.46
N ASN A 149 10.11 14.13 5.32
CA ASN A 149 10.55 14.11 6.72
C ASN A 149 9.92 12.96 7.51
N HIS A 150 8.63 12.67 7.28
CA HIS A 150 7.92 11.54 7.88
C HIS A 150 8.54 10.18 7.50
N LEU A 151 9.10 10.05 6.29
CA LEU A 151 9.79 8.82 5.87
C LEU A 151 11.17 8.69 6.53
N LYS A 152 11.86 9.82 6.78
CA LYS A 152 13.12 9.83 7.55
C LYS A 152 12.87 9.42 9.00
N GLU A 153 11.74 9.78 9.57
CA GLU A 153 11.34 9.37 10.91
C GLU A 153 11.17 7.85 11.02
N VAL A 154 10.54 7.20 10.03
CA VAL A 154 10.46 5.73 9.94
C VAL A 154 11.85 5.09 10.03
N GLN A 155 12.85 5.67 9.31
CA GLN A 155 14.23 5.19 9.35
C GLN A 155 14.89 5.37 10.70
N GLN A 156 14.66 6.52 11.37
CA GLN A 156 15.18 6.78 12.72
C GLN A 156 14.64 5.76 13.72
N GLN A 157 13.39 5.33 13.55
CA GLN A 157 12.77 4.28 14.35
C GLN A 157 13.23 2.86 13.94
N LYS A 158 14.10 2.74 12.92
CA LYS A 158 14.59 1.47 12.37
C LYS A 158 13.48 0.53 11.90
N ILE A 159 12.35 1.06 11.49
CA ILE A 159 11.25 0.29 10.90
C ILE A 159 11.58 0.05 9.41
N PRO A 160 11.59 -1.21 8.93
CA PRO A 160 11.76 -1.51 7.51
C PRO A 160 10.70 -0.79 6.68
N LEU A 161 11.14 0.01 5.71
CA LEU A 161 10.29 0.75 4.78
C LEU A 161 10.41 0.14 3.38
N ILE A 162 9.29 -0.24 2.82
CA ILE A 162 9.16 -0.75 1.46
C ILE A 162 8.32 0.27 0.67
N LEU A 163 8.94 0.96 -0.26
CA LEU A 163 8.23 1.82 -1.21
C LEU A 163 7.86 1.00 -2.45
N PHE A 164 6.64 1.12 -2.93
CA PHE A 164 6.19 0.45 -4.14
C PHE A 164 5.43 1.41 -5.06
N ASP A 165 5.47 1.15 -6.37
CA ASP A 165 4.86 1.99 -7.40
C ASP A 165 5.42 3.42 -7.36
N ARG A 166 4.93 4.26 -6.48
CA ARG A 166 5.39 5.65 -6.30
C ARG A 166 6.41 5.74 -5.18
N ILE A 167 7.59 6.19 -5.53
CA ILE A 167 8.75 6.18 -4.63
C ILE A 167 9.40 7.55 -4.47
N ALA A 168 10.16 7.70 -3.40
CA ALA A 168 11.10 8.81 -3.19
C ALA A 168 12.54 8.29 -3.36
N LYS A 169 13.22 8.68 -4.47
CA LYS A 169 14.60 8.22 -4.75
C LYS A 169 15.62 8.64 -3.68
N SER A 170 15.37 9.76 -3.00
CA SER A 170 16.24 10.29 -1.94
C SER A 170 16.11 9.58 -0.59
N ILE A 171 15.14 8.68 -0.44
CA ILE A 171 14.90 7.97 0.82
C ILE A 171 15.47 6.55 0.68
N PRO A 172 16.44 6.13 1.52
CA PRO A 172 16.89 4.75 1.62
C PRO A 172 15.71 3.85 2.01
N SER A 173 15.37 2.89 1.15
CA SER A 173 14.21 1.99 1.35
C SER A 173 14.35 0.78 0.44
N PHE A 174 13.67 -0.31 0.78
CA PHE A 174 13.39 -1.35 -0.21
C PHE A 174 12.40 -0.78 -1.23
N ARG A 175 12.54 -1.19 -2.51
CA ARG A 175 11.71 -0.66 -3.59
C ARG A 175 11.19 -1.78 -4.46
N VAL A 176 9.89 -1.73 -4.74
CA VAL A 176 9.23 -2.61 -5.70
C VAL A 176 8.65 -1.72 -6.79
N ILE A 177 9.34 -1.64 -7.91
CA ILE A 177 9.03 -0.74 -9.03
C ILE A 177 9.23 -1.47 -10.36
N ILE A 178 8.66 -0.90 -11.41
CA ILE A 178 8.99 -1.23 -12.80
C ILE A 178 9.97 -0.17 -13.36
N ASP A 179 10.55 -0.44 -14.50
CA ASP A 179 11.30 0.57 -15.26
C ASP A 179 10.31 1.43 -16.06
N ASP A 180 9.74 2.44 -15.41
CA ASP A 180 8.76 3.36 -15.99
C ASP A 180 9.28 4.08 -17.23
N GLN A 181 10.58 4.42 -17.25
CA GLN A 181 11.17 5.07 -18.41
C GLN A 181 11.21 4.14 -19.61
N LYS A 182 11.63 2.88 -19.42
CA LYS A 182 11.64 1.86 -20.47
C LYS A 182 10.23 1.52 -20.93
N ALA A 183 9.28 1.38 -20.00
CA ALA A 183 7.89 1.08 -20.30
C ALA A 183 7.26 2.18 -21.19
N ALA A 184 7.44 3.44 -20.82
CA ALA A 184 6.94 4.59 -21.60
C ALA A 184 7.65 4.71 -22.96
N PHE A 185 8.96 4.43 -23.02
CA PHE A 185 9.69 4.37 -24.28
C PHE A 185 9.08 3.31 -25.21
N LEU A 186 8.87 2.10 -24.72
CA LEU A 186 8.31 1.00 -25.52
C LEU A 186 6.88 1.27 -25.99
N ALA A 187 6.04 1.87 -25.12
CA ALA A 187 4.68 2.24 -25.49
C ALA A 187 4.66 3.30 -26.59
N THR A 188 5.50 4.32 -26.47
CA THR A 188 5.63 5.38 -27.49
C THR A 188 6.24 4.84 -28.79
N GLU A 189 7.28 4.01 -28.67
CA GLU A 189 7.88 3.32 -29.83
C GLU A 189 6.85 2.46 -30.57
N HIS A 190 5.96 1.78 -29.82
CA HIS A 190 4.89 1.00 -30.44
C HIS A 190 4.00 1.87 -31.33
N LEU A 191 3.56 3.05 -30.84
CA LEU A 191 2.78 3.99 -31.66
C LEU A 191 3.54 4.41 -32.92
N ILE A 192 4.83 4.71 -32.80
CA ILE A 192 5.71 5.06 -33.92
C ILE A 192 5.76 3.93 -34.95
N LYS A 193 5.95 2.70 -34.50
CA LYS A 193 5.98 1.49 -35.35
C LYS A 193 4.65 1.21 -36.04
N GLN A 194 3.54 1.67 -35.46
CA GLN A 194 2.21 1.61 -36.11
C GLN A 194 2.02 2.75 -37.13
N GLY A 195 2.99 3.64 -37.32
CA GLY A 195 2.98 4.71 -38.32
C GLY A 195 2.65 6.08 -37.77
N CYS A 196 2.39 6.23 -36.47
CA CYS A 196 2.14 7.54 -35.86
C CYS A 196 3.38 8.42 -35.92
N LYS A 197 3.19 9.69 -36.29
CA LYS A 197 4.24 10.70 -36.40
C LYS A 197 4.02 11.88 -35.45
N ASN A 198 2.78 12.14 -35.11
CA ASN A 198 2.35 13.27 -34.27
C ASN A 198 1.74 12.73 -32.97
N ILE A 199 2.60 12.41 -32.01
CA ILE A 199 2.18 11.71 -30.80
C ILE A 199 2.00 12.69 -29.66
N ALA A 200 0.79 12.78 -29.12
CA ALA A 200 0.51 13.51 -27.88
C ALA A 200 0.81 12.69 -26.62
N HIS A 201 0.98 13.37 -25.49
CA HIS A 201 1.15 12.72 -24.21
C HIS A 201 0.24 13.34 -23.14
N PHE A 202 -0.67 12.53 -22.58
CA PHE A 202 -1.39 12.89 -21.38
C PHE A 202 -0.56 12.42 -20.18
N ARG A 203 0.19 13.35 -19.59
CA ARG A 203 1.15 13.09 -18.50
C ARG A 203 0.59 13.41 -17.13
N GLY A 204 1.08 12.77 -16.09
CA GLY A 204 0.85 13.18 -14.71
C GLY A 204 1.66 14.43 -14.31
N ASN A 205 1.43 14.91 -13.10
CA ASN A 205 2.29 15.90 -12.48
C ASN A 205 3.74 15.40 -12.40
N LEU A 206 4.72 16.29 -12.55
CA LEU A 206 6.15 15.92 -12.46
C LEU A 206 6.69 15.99 -11.03
N ILE A 207 5.86 15.64 -10.03
CA ILE A 207 6.27 15.45 -8.63
C ILE A 207 6.57 13.98 -8.38
N PRO A 208 5.67 13.01 -8.70
CA PRO A 208 5.98 11.60 -8.56
C PRO A 208 7.06 11.16 -9.54
N GLN A 209 8.03 10.38 -9.05
CA GLN A 209 9.12 9.89 -9.88
C GLN A 209 8.66 9.10 -11.11
N MET A 210 7.62 8.29 -10.95
CA MET A 210 7.00 7.53 -12.03
C MET A 210 6.56 8.45 -13.21
N SER A 211 5.91 9.58 -12.90
CA SER A 211 5.46 10.53 -13.95
C SER A 211 6.65 11.17 -14.67
N ILE A 212 7.72 11.48 -13.95
CA ILE A 212 8.96 12.01 -14.52
C ILE A 212 9.58 10.97 -15.45
N ASP A 213 9.72 9.74 -14.98
CA ASP A 213 10.37 8.66 -15.73
C ASP A 213 9.56 8.30 -16.98
N ARG A 214 8.24 8.25 -16.93
CA ARG A 214 7.36 8.04 -18.11
C ARG A 214 7.49 9.19 -19.12
N PHE A 215 7.51 10.43 -18.65
CA PHE A 215 7.71 11.57 -19.54
C PHE A 215 9.07 11.56 -20.24
N ILE A 216 10.14 11.16 -19.52
CA ILE A 216 11.48 11.01 -20.11
C ILE A 216 11.47 9.88 -21.15
N GLY A 217 10.83 8.75 -20.87
CA GLY A 217 10.71 7.61 -21.80
C GLY A 217 10.02 8.00 -23.09
N TYR A 218 8.89 8.72 -23.01
CA TYR A 218 8.18 9.29 -24.16
C TYR A 218 9.10 10.18 -25.01
N LYS A 219 9.79 11.14 -24.40
CA LYS A 219 10.69 12.04 -25.12
C LYS A 219 11.85 11.30 -25.81
N LYS A 220 12.45 10.34 -25.13
CA LYS A 220 13.53 9.53 -25.70
C LYS A 220 13.10 8.73 -26.92
N ALA A 221 11.86 8.22 -26.93
CA ALA A 221 11.34 7.52 -28.09
C ALA A 221 11.17 8.47 -29.28
N LEU A 222 10.58 9.66 -29.08
CA LEU A 222 10.48 10.66 -30.15
C LEU A 222 11.88 11.05 -30.68
N GLU A 223 12.82 11.31 -29.80
CA GLU A 223 14.19 11.71 -30.16
C GLU A 223 14.88 10.61 -30.99
N LEU A 224 14.80 9.35 -30.57
CA LEU A 224 15.41 8.23 -31.29
C LEU A 224 14.89 8.08 -32.73
N TYR A 225 13.62 8.34 -32.93
CA TYR A 225 12.96 8.23 -34.24
C TYR A 225 12.88 9.55 -35.01
N ASN A 226 13.58 10.61 -34.53
CA ASN A 226 13.59 11.95 -35.12
C ASN A 226 12.21 12.54 -35.33
N LEU A 227 11.26 12.29 -34.41
CA LEU A 227 9.93 12.84 -34.41
C LEU A 227 9.86 14.15 -33.61
N PRO A 228 9.00 15.11 -33.97
CA PRO A 228 8.89 16.38 -33.29
C PRO A 228 8.30 16.24 -31.88
N PHE A 229 8.92 16.87 -30.89
CA PHE A 229 8.35 17.05 -29.57
C PHE A 229 7.60 18.37 -29.52
N GLN A 230 6.29 18.33 -29.30
CA GLN A 230 5.43 19.52 -29.18
C GLN A 230 4.97 19.64 -27.72
N LYS A 231 5.39 20.71 -27.05
CA LYS A 231 5.05 20.94 -25.64
C LYS A 231 3.54 21.09 -25.44
N GLU A 232 2.86 21.69 -26.37
CA GLU A 232 1.43 21.97 -26.37
C GLU A 232 0.58 20.70 -26.44
N TRP A 233 1.15 19.58 -26.92
CA TRP A 233 0.49 18.28 -26.98
C TRP A 233 0.73 17.44 -25.71
N CYS A 234 1.50 17.99 -24.74
CA CYS A 234 1.73 17.36 -23.45
C CYS A 234 0.79 17.93 -22.40
N LEU A 235 -0.42 17.35 -22.30
CA LEU A 235 -1.44 17.83 -21.38
C LEU A 235 -1.31 17.14 -20.01
N VAL A 236 -1.45 17.94 -18.93
CA VAL A 236 -1.36 17.43 -17.55
C VAL A 236 -2.69 16.82 -17.15
N CYS A 237 -2.65 15.59 -16.65
CA CYS A 237 -3.73 14.99 -15.88
C CYS A 237 -3.47 15.28 -14.39
N GLU A 238 -4.38 15.98 -13.74
CA GLU A 238 -4.26 16.32 -12.31
C GLU A 238 -4.44 15.08 -11.41
N ASP A 239 -5.27 14.16 -11.89
CA ASP A 239 -5.49 12.84 -11.34
C ASP A 239 -5.56 11.79 -12.46
N ASP A 240 -5.62 10.50 -12.11
CA ASP A 240 -5.70 9.38 -13.06
C ASP A 240 -7.14 9.01 -13.42
N SER A 241 -8.10 9.96 -13.34
CA SER A 241 -9.51 9.71 -13.61
C SER A 241 -9.82 9.62 -15.11
N PHE A 242 -10.86 8.86 -15.43
CA PHE A 242 -11.49 8.86 -16.74
C PHE A 242 -11.84 10.29 -17.22
N LYS A 243 -12.38 11.12 -16.30
CA LYS A 243 -12.79 12.49 -16.59
C LYS A 243 -11.61 13.34 -17.07
N ASN A 244 -10.45 13.23 -16.42
CA ASN A 244 -9.24 13.97 -16.84
C ASN A 244 -8.80 13.58 -18.26
N GLY A 245 -8.83 12.28 -18.58
CA GLY A 245 -8.55 11.81 -19.94
C GLY A 245 -9.51 12.38 -20.96
N TYR A 246 -10.81 12.35 -20.71
CA TYR A 246 -11.85 12.89 -21.58
C TYR A 246 -11.70 14.40 -21.81
N GLU A 247 -11.54 15.18 -20.73
CA GLU A 247 -11.39 16.64 -20.83
C GLU A 247 -10.07 17.04 -21.51
N ASN A 248 -8.99 16.28 -21.32
CA ASN A 248 -7.73 16.55 -22.02
C ASN A 248 -7.82 16.20 -23.51
N ALA A 249 -8.54 15.14 -23.90
CA ALA A 249 -8.81 14.86 -25.32
C ALA A 249 -9.58 16.02 -25.98
N LYS A 250 -10.62 16.53 -25.31
CA LYS A 250 -11.36 17.70 -25.74
C LYS A 250 -10.50 18.97 -25.86
N LYS A 251 -9.55 19.18 -24.94
CA LYS A 251 -8.59 20.29 -25.01
C LYS A 251 -7.62 20.11 -26.18
N LEU A 252 -7.10 18.90 -26.37
CA LEU A 252 -6.15 18.58 -27.43
C LEU A 252 -6.72 18.88 -28.79
N LEU A 253 -7.95 18.47 -29.10
CA LEU A 253 -8.61 18.74 -30.37
C LEU A 253 -8.92 20.23 -30.63
N LYS A 254 -8.91 21.06 -29.58
CA LYS A 254 -8.97 22.52 -29.75
C LYS A 254 -7.61 23.14 -30.09
N ILE A 255 -6.52 22.46 -29.78
CA ILE A 255 -5.16 22.90 -30.06
C ILE A 255 -4.74 22.45 -31.45
N THR A 256 -5.04 21.21 -31.82
CA THR A 256 -4.65 20.63 -33.11
C THR A 256 -5.51 19.42 -33.48
N HIS A 257 -5.62 19.18 -34.78
CA HIS A 257 -6.19 17.94 -35.35
C HIS A 257 -5.13 17.06 -36.01
N ASP A 258 -3.84 17.41 -35.90
CA ASP A 258 -2.74 16.70 -36.55
C ASP A 258 -2.22 15.51 -35.75
N VAL A 259 -2.66 15.34 -34.49
CA VAL A 259 -2.24 14.24 -33.63
C VAL A 259 -2.85 12.93 -34.15
N ASP A 260 -1.97 11.95 -34.37
CA ASP A 260 -2.30 10.59 -34.89
C ASP A 260 -2.00 9.49 -33.88
N GLY A 261 -1.39 9.82 -32.73
CA GLY A 261 -1.11 8.91 -31.64
C GLY A 261 -1.21 9.57 -30.26
N LEU A 262 -1.60 8.82 -29.23
CA LEU A 262 -1.68 9.29 -27.86
C LEU A 262 -1.02 8.30 -26.90
N PHE A 263 -0.01 8.72 -26.17
CA PHE A 263 0.51 8.05 -24.99
C PHE A 263 -0.10 8.66 -23.73
N SER A 264 -0.84 7.87 -22.95
CA SER A 264 -1.48 8.29 -21.70
C SER A 264 -0.77 7.75 -20.47
N ILE A 265 -0.78 8.53 -19.40
CA ILE A 265 -0.08 8.18 -18.15
C ILE A 265 -0.65 6.92 -17.48
N THR A 266 -1.96 6.66 -17.59
CA THR A 266 -2.65 5.49 -17.05
C THR A 266 -3.74 5.00 -18.01
N ASP A 267 -4.18 3.75 -17.83
CA ASP A 267 -5.27 3.14 -18.60
C ASP A 267 -6.58 3.92 -18.45
N ARG A 268 -6.90 4.36 -17.23
CA ARG A 268 -8.13 5.12 -16.95
C ARG A 268 -8.19 6.44 -17.74
N THR A 269 -7.07 7.16 -17.80
CA THR A 269 -6.98 8.39 -18.59
C THR A 269 -6.99 8.07 -20.08
N ALA A 270 -6.38 6.96 -20.52
CA ALA A 270 -6.46 6.51 -21.91
C ALA A 270 -7.90 6.19 -22.34
N ILE A 271 -8.62 5.41 -21.53
CA ILE A 271 -10.03 5.06 -21.78
C ILE A 271 -10.91 6.33 -21.82
N GLY A 272 -10.64 7.29 -20.93
CA GLY A 272 -11.31 8.59 -20.95
C GLY A 272 -11.10 9.33 -22.27
N ALA A 273 -9.87 9.39 -22.76
CA ALA A 273 -9.54 10.00 -24.05
C ALA A 273 -10.22 9.27 -25.22
N MET A 274 -10.12 7.94 -25.27
CA MET A 274 -10.77 7.12 -26.31
C MET A 274 -12.28 7.31 -26.38
N ASN A 275 -12.93 7.58 -25.26
CA ASN A 275 -14.37 7.84 -25.24
C ASN A 275 -14.75 9.22 -25.82
N TYR A 276 -13.81 10.14 -25.90
CA TYR A 276 -14.02 11.43 -26.52
C TYR A 276 -13.75 11.41 -28.02
N PHE A 277 -12.70 10.70 -28.48
CA PHE A 277 -12.35 10.56 -29.90
C PHE A 277 -13.32 9.64 -30.65
#